data_aee8491f0d05db085af1d7a8c96cecac
#
_entry.id   aee8491f0d05db085af1d7a8c96cecac
#
_cell.length_a   1.000
_cell.length_b   1.000
_cell.length_c   1.000
_cell.angle_alpha   90.00
_cell.angle_beta   90.00
_cell.angle_gamma   90.00
#
_symmetry.space_group_name_H-M   'P 1'
#
loop_
_entity.id
_entity.type
_entity.pdbx_description
1 polymer ?
#
loop_
_entity_poly.entity_id
_entity_poly.type
_entity_poly.pdbx_seq_one_letter_code
_entity_poly.pdbx_strand_id
1 'polypeptide(L)'
;PDPSLSEDSSMYSQITHWMQAIASLRSAIRSGTVREQAEKASLSSPRSVERLRRHNKLLLQNVDGSILTSVDNSGRRLRYNSPVSRQDKLIHDWRERISKFHTPPSHQSDVLVLLPCSATKPYRLSQSHHRFLKNIPSNRVHQVMVTSPLGLVPRELEDIWPAAHYDIPVTGDWDADELDMINSMIADICKRSNYSYVIDHSGIGLSLDMAIVKDTRIGIAASKESL
;
A
#
# COMPACT_ATOMS: atom_id res chain seq x y z
N PRO A 1 -49.56 16.44 21.10
CA PRO A 1 -48.72 16.44 19.91
C PRO A 1 -49.44 15.63 18.86
N ASP A 2 -49.69 16.20 17.69
CA ASP A 2 -50.43 15.57 16.59
C ASP A 2 -49.56 14.46 15.99
N PRO A 3 -50.01 13.19 15.98
CA PRO A 3 -49.24 12.07 15.44
C PRO A 3 -48.92 12.20 13.94
N SER A 4 -49.73 12.94 13.20
CA SER A 4 -49.55 13.17 11.76
C SER A 4 -48.28 14.00 11.45
N LEU A 5 -47.93 14.95 12.31
CA LEU A 5 -46.74 15.80 12.20
C LEU A 5 -45.45 15.00 12.46
N SER A 6 -45.49 13.89 13.21
CA SER A 6 -44.32 13.06 13.50
C SER A 6 -44.00 12.10 12.33
N GLU A 7 -45.01 11.61 11.63
CA GLU A 7 -44.82 10.71 10.47
C GLU A 7 -44.27 11.49 9.25
N ASP A 8 -44.84 12.66 8.95
CA ASP A 8 -44.37 13.52 7.88
C ASP A 8 -42.92 13.98 8.13
N SER A 9 -42.60 14.38 9.35
CA SER A 9 -41.22 14.75 9.75
C SER A 9 -40.25 13.58 9.58
N SER A 10 -40.67 12.36 9.89
CA SER A 10 -39.86 11.14 9.71
C SER A 10 -39.63 10.84 8.23
N MET A 11 -40.67 10.95 7.40
CA MET A 11 -40.57 10.73 5.95
C MET A 11 -39.65 11.77 5.27
N TYR A 12 -39.80 13.04 5.59
CA TYR A 12 -38.89 14.07 5.07
C TYR A 12 -37.44 13.84 5.48
N SER A 13 -37.20 13.43 6.72
CA SER A 13 -35.86 13.07 7.21
C SER A 13 -35.27 11.90 6.44
N GLN A 14 -36.05 10.86 6.17
CA GLN A 14 -35.62 9.70 5.39
C GLN A 14 -35.30 10.08 3.95
N ILE A 15 -36.16 10.84 3.27
CA ILE A 15 -35.92 11.33 1.91
C ILE A 15 -34.65 12.15 1.83
N THR A 16 -34.44 13.07 2.77
CA THR A 16 -33.24 13.89 2.85
C THR A 16 -31.99 13.05 3.01
N HIS A 17 -32.04 12.04 3.89
CA HIS A 17 -30.93 11.10 4.08
C HIS A 17 -30.60 10.32 2.80
N TRP A 18 -31.61 9.81 2.09
CA TRP A 18 -31.41 9.11 0.82
C TRP A 18 -30.83 10.02 -0.26
N MET A 19 -31.31 11.26 -0.36
CA MET A 19 -30.77 12.24 -1.31
C MET A 19 -29.30 12.55 -1.02
N GLN A 20 -28.93 12.72 0.24
CA GLN A 20 -27.54 12.95 0.66
C GLN A 20 -26.66 11.73 0.35
N ALA A 21 -27.14 10.52 0.62
CA ALA A 21 -26.41 9.29 0.33
C ALA A 21 -26.16 9.13 -1.19
N ILE A 22 -27.18 9.40 -2.01
CA ILE A 22 -27.06 9.36 -3.48
C ILE A 22 -26.09 10.42 -3.98
N ALA A 23 -26.16 11.65 -3.46
CA ALA A 23 -25.26 12.74 -3.83
C ALA A 23 -23.80 12.40 -3.46
N SER A 24 -23.58 11.84 -2.27
CA SER A 24 -22.27 11.38 -1.82
C SER A 24 -21.72 10.27 -2.72
N LEU A 25 -22.53 9.27 -3.08
CA LEU A 25 -22.12 8.19 -3.97
C LEU A 25 -21.79 8.71 -5.38
N ARG A 26 -22.62 9.61 -5.94
CA ARG A 26 -22.32 10.25 -7.23
C ARG A 26 -21.01 11.04 -7.20
N SER A 27 -20.75 11.75 -6.11
CA SER A 27 -19.48 12.45 -5.91
C SER A 27 -18.31 11.46 -5.87
N ALA A 28 -18.45 10.37 -5.11
CA ALA A 28 -17.44 9.33 -5.02
C ALA A 28 -17.13 8.67 -6.37
N ILE A 29 -18.15 8.41 -7.20
CA ILE A 29 -17.98 7.89 -8.56
C ILE A 29 -17.18 8.88 -9.42
N ARG A 30 -17.56 10.16 -9.43
CA ARG A 30 -16.89 11.19 -10.21
C ARG A 30 -15.44 11.41 -9.79
N SER A 31 -15.17 11.35 -8.49
CA SER A 31 -13.82 11.50 -7.93
C SER A 31 -13.04 10.18 -7.89
N GLY A 32 -13.66 9.05 -8.27
CA GLY A 32 -13.08 7.71 -8.19
C GLY A 32 -12.81 7.25 -6.75
N THR A 33 -13.52 7.75 -5.73
CA THR A 33 -13.34 7.41 -4.30
C THR A 33 -14.38 6.41 -3.79
N VAL A 34 -14.94 5.59 -4.67
CA VAL A 34 -16.00 4.62 -4.30
C VAL A 34 -15.48 3.61 -3.28
N ARG A 35 -14.23 3.17 -3.43
CA ARG A 35 -13.60 2.24 -2.49
C ARG A 35 -13.50 2.83 -1.09
N GLU A 36 -12.99 4.04 -0.96
CA GLU A 36 -12.89 4.74 0.32
C GLU A 36 -14.27 4.99 0.96
N GLN A 37 -15.28 5.29 0.13
CA GLN A 37 -16.67 5.43 0.57
C GLN A 37 -17.23 4.10 1.09
N ALA A 38 -16.93 2.98 0.41
CA ALA A 38 -17.36 1.65 0.84
C ALA A 38 -16.67 1.23 2.15
N GLU A 39 -15.38 1.50 2.30
CA GLU A 39 -14.63 1.24 3.53
C GLU A 39 -15.19 2.04 4.70
N LYS A 40 -15.45 3.34 4.51
CA LYS A 40 -16.09 4.19 5.52
C LYS A 40 -17.48 3.67 5.90
N ALA A 41 -18.29 3.30 4.92
CA ALA A 41 -19.62 2.77 5.15
C ALA A 41 -19.60 1.41 5.87
N SER A 42 -18.55 0.61 5.67
CA SER A 42 -18.42 -0.69 6.33
C SER A 42 -18.32 -0.58 7.86
N LEU A 43 -17.84 0.54 8.37
CA LEU A 43 -17.73 0.78 9.81
C LEU A 43 -19.09 0.97 10.51
N SER A 44 -20.18 1.10 9.76
CA SER A 44 -21.51 1.36 10.31
C SER A 44 -22.17 0.15 10.99
N SER A 45 -21.79 -1.07 10.61
CA SER A 45 -22.34 -2.29 11.21
C SER A 45 -21.51 -3.53 10.89
N PRO A 46 -21.59 -4.60 11.72
CA PRO A 46 -20.95 -5.89 11.42
C PRO A 46 -21.35 -6.47 10.06
N ARG A 47 -22.61 -6.31 9.68
CA ARG A 47 -23.12 -6.77 8.37
C ARG A 47 -22.48 -6.01 7.19
N SER A 48 -22.20 -4.74 7.37
CA SER A 48 -21.51 -3.92 6.35
C SER A 48 -20.06 -4.35 6.19
N VAL A 49 -19.37 -4.66 7.29
CA VAL A 49 -18.02 -5.25 7.27
C VAL A 49 -18.01 -6.59 6.55
N GLU A 50 -18.98 -7.47 6.86
CA GLU A 50 -19.10 -8.78 6.21
C GLU A 50 -19.28 -8.63 4.69
N ARG A 51 -20.15 -7.73 4.25
CA ARG A 51 -20.38 -7.46 2.83
C ARG A 51 -19.10 -7.01 2.12
N LEU A 52 -18.33 -6.10 2.73
CA LEU A 52 -17.07 -5.63 2.14
C LEU A 52 -16.03 -6.76 2.08
N ARG A 53 -15.94 -7.61 3.12
CA ARG A 53 -15.05 -8.78 3.13
C ARG A 53 -15.44 -9.79 2.04
N ARG A 54 -16.72 -10.07 1.87
CA ARG A 54 -17.22 -10.95 0.78
C ARG A 54 -16.88 -10.36 -0.59
N HIS A 55 -17.08 -9.07 -0.78
CA HIS A 55 -16.74 -8.38 -2.02
C HIS A 55 -15.23 -8.51 -2.32
N ASN A 56 -14.37 -8.21 -1.35
CA ASN A 56 -12.92 -8.36 -1.51
C ASN A 56 -12.55 -9.80 -1.92
N LYS A 57 -13.11 -10.81 -1.23
CA LYS A 57 -12.87 -12.22 -1.55
C LYS A 57 -13.28 -12.58 -2.97
N LEU A 58 -14.44 -12.11 -3.42
CA LEU A 58 -14.91 -12.35 -4.79
C LEU A 58 -14.01 -11.70 -5.83
N LEU A 59 -13.52 -10.50 -5.56
CA LEU A 59 -12.60 -9.81 -6.47
C LEU A 59 -11.26 -10.53 -6.64
N LEU A 60 -10.75 -11.15 -5.58
CA LEU A 60 -9.52 -11.95 -5.65
C LEU A 60 -9.70 -13.24 -6.47
N GLN A 61 -10.92 -13.77 -6.52
CA GLN A 61 -11.25 -14.97 -7.30
C GLN A 61 -11.54 -14.68 -8.77
N ASN A 62 -11.95 -13.45 -9.10
CA ASN A 62 -12.34 -13.04 -10.44
C ASN A 62 -11.34 -12.03 -11.01
N VAL A 63 -10.92 -12.27 -12.23
CA VAL A 63 -9.79 -11.57 -12.87
C VAL A 63 -10.11 -10.13 -13.26
N ASP A 64 -11.37 -9.80 -13.48
CA ASP A 64 -11.76 -8.54 -14.11
C ASP A 64 -12.03 -7.41 -13.11
N GLY A 65 -10.97 -6.84 -12.60
CA GLY A 65 -10.95 -5.52 -11.99
C GLY A 65 -11.89 -5.28 -10.80
N SER A 66 -11.58 -4.29 -10.00
CA SER A 66 -12.44 -3.83 -8.93
C SER A 66 -13.34 -2.69 -9.43
N ILE A 67 -14.66 -2.86 -9.30
CA ILE A 67 -15.61 -1.76 -9.53
C ILE A 67 -15.49 -0.64 -8.49
N LEU A 68 -14.86 -0.94 -7.34
CA LEU A 68 -14.65 0.03 -6.26
C LEU A 68 -13.33 0.78 -6.39
N THR A 69 -12.36 0.23 -7.08
CA THR A 69 -11.04 0.86 -7.25
C THR A 69 -10.92 1.39 -8.66
N SER A 70 -10.69 2.69 -8.77
CA SER A 70 -10.44 3.31 -10.06
C SER A 70 -9.12 2.83 -10.64
N VAL A 71 -9.14 2.36 -11.87
CA VAL A 71 -7.92 2.06 -12.65
C VAL A 71 -7.43 3.28 -13.43
N ASP A 72 -8.11 4.40 -13.30
CA ASP A 72 -7.75 5.63 -13.99
C ASP A 72 -6.51 6.26 -13.37
N ASN A 73 -5.53 6.47 -14.21
CA ASN A 73 -4.20 7.00 -13.98
C ASN A 73 -4.13 8.53 -13.90
N SER A 74 -5.25 9.21 -13.72
CA SER A 74 -5.40 10.67 -13.86
C SER A 74 -4.64 11.51 -12.81
N GLY A 75 -3.58 10.98 -12.20
CA GLY A 75 -2.78 11.67 -11.18
C GLY A 75 -3.41 11.69 -9.79
N ARG A 76 -4.54 11.02 -9.62
CA ARG A 76 -5.21 10.89 -8.34
C ARG A 76 -4.43 9.98 -7.41
N ARG A 77 -4.29 10.39 -6.15
CA ARG A 77 -3.71 9.54 -5.11
C ARG A 77 -4.78 8.63 -4.50
N LEU A 78 -4.50 7.34 -4.48
CA LEU A 78 -5.27 6.35 -3.72
C LEU A 78 -4.98 6.53 -2.23
N ARG A 79 -6.00 6.43 -1.37
CA ARG A 79 -5.85 6.57 0.08
C ARG A 79 -6.05 5.22 0.75
N TYR A 80 -5.03 4.76 1.44
CA TYR A 80 -5.03 3.50 2.15
C TYR A 80 -4.87 3.73 3.66
N ASN A 81 -5.94 4.25 4.28
CA ASN A 81 -5.91 4.76 5.65
C ASN A 81 -6.28 3.71 6.72
N SER A 82 -6.64 2.50 6.32
CA SER A 82 -7.11 1.48 7.25
C SER A 82 -6.56 0.08 6.90
N PRO A 83 -6.54 -0.85 7.86
CA PRO A 83 -6.19 -2.25 7.58
C PRO A 83 -7.06 -2.91 6.49
N VAL A 84 -8.32 -2.48 6.36
CA VAL A 84 -9.23 -2.97 5.32
C VAL A 84 -8.80 -2.54 3.93
N SER A 85 -8.18 -1.36 3.80
CA SER A 85 -7.64 -0.86 2.53
C SER A 85 -6.56 -1.78 1.96
N ARG A 86 -5.81 -2.48 2.82
CA ARG A 86 -4.78 -3.46 2.42
C ARG A 86 -5.33 -4.70 1.72
N GLN A 87 -6.65 -4.94 1.83
CA GLN A 87 -7.37 -6.04 1.17
C GLN A 87 -7.87 -5.65 -0.24
N ASP A 88 -7.53 -4.48 -0.73
CA ASP A 88 -7.83 -4.08 -2.10
C ASP A 88 -7.13 -4.99 -3.10
N LYS A 89 -7.87 -5.41 -4.13
CA LYS A 89 -7.33 -6.24 -5.21
C LYS A 89 -6.09 -5.62 -5.87
N LEU A 90 -6.06 -4.31 -6.03
CA LEU A 90 -4.91 -3.61 -6.61
C LEU A 90 -3.63 -3.82 -5.78
N ILE A 91 -3.75 -3.78 -4.46
CA ILE A 91 -2.64 -4.05 -3.53
C ILE A 91 -2.20 -5.51 -3.61
N HIS A 92 -3.17 -6.41 -3.63
CA HIS A 92 -2.89 -7.85 -3.76
C HIS A 92 -2.17 -8.15 -5.07
N ASP A 93 -2.66 -7.64 -6.19
CA ASP A 93 -2.07 -7.85 -7.52
C ASP A 93 -0.64 -7.28 -7.60
N TRP A 94 -0.40 -6.11 -7.00
CA TRP A 94 0.95 -5.56 -6.90
C TRP A 94 1.89 -6.49 -6.12
N ARG A 95 1.50 -6.88 -4.92
CA ARG A 95 2.30 -7.77 -4.06
C ARG A 95 2.61 -9.10 -4.77
N GLU A 96 1.60 -9.69 -5.39
CA GLU A 96 1.75 -10.94 -6.13
C GLU A 96 2.74 -10.81 -7.29
N ARG A 97 2.64 -9.73 -8.07
CA ARG A 97 3.57 -9.46 -9.18
C ARG A 97 5.00 -9.28 -8.70
N ILE A 98 5.20 -8.50 -7.64
CA ILE A 98 6.53 -8.31 -7.07
C ILE A 98 7.06 -9.62 -6.50
N SER A 99 6.28 -10.35 -5.69
CA SER A 99 6.71 -11.61 -5.08
C SER A 99 6.99 -12.71 -6.09
N LYS A 100 6.18 -12.84 -7.15
CA LYS A 100 6.28 -13.99 -8.05
C LYS A 100 7.09 -13.74 -9.31
N PHE A 101 7.13 -12.53 -9.82
CA PHE A 101 7.63 -12.26 -11.17
C PHE A 101 8.74 -11.24 -11.24
N HIS A 102 8.83 -10.32 -10.27
CA HIS A 102 9.85 -9.28 -10.33
C HIS A 102 11.26 -9.86 -10.13
N THR A 103 12.17 -9.45 -10.99
CA THR A 103 13.61 -9.73 -10.89
C THR A 103 14.37 -8.42 -11.03
N PRO A 104 15.48 -8.23 -10.30
CA PRO A 104 16.29 -7.02 -10.43
C PRO A 104 16.90 -6.92 -11.84
N PRO A 105 17.24 -5.72 -12.30
CA PRO A 105 18.11 -5.54 -13.44
C PRO A 105 19.39 -6.37 -13.27
N SER A 106 19.87 -7.03 -14.35
CA SER A 106 20.98 -7.99 -14.29
C SER A 106 22.26 -7.44 -13.66
N HIS A 107 22.51 -6.13 -13.81
CA HIS A 107 23.67 -5.46 -13.24
C HIS A 107 23.51 -5.07 -11.76
N GLN A 108 22.31 -5.29 -11.18
CA GLN A 108 21.96 -4.97 -9.78
C GLN A 108 21.62 -6.22 -8.96
N SER A 109 21.95 -7.41 -9.45
CA SER A 109 21.53 -8.67 -8.84
C SER A 109 22.42 -9.16 -7.68
N ASP A 110 23.48 -8.45 -7.34
CA ASP A 110 24.43 -8.90 -6.30
C ASP A 110 24.03 -8.45 -4.89
N VAL A 111 23.64 -7.21 -4.73
CA VAL A 111 23.31 -6.62 -3.42
C VAL A 111 21.89 -6.06 -3.42
N LEU A 112 21.09 -6.50 -2.45
CA LEU A 112 19.78 -5.90 -2.15
C LEU A 112 19.91 -4.92 -1.00
N VAL A 113 19.43 -3.68 -1.19
CA VAL A 113 19.29 -2.69 -0.11
C VAL A 113 17.82 -2.36 0.10
N LEU A 114 17.33 -2.61 1.29
CA LEU A 114 15.99 -2.26 1.72
C LEU A 114 16.00 -0.87 2.35
N LEU A 115 15.18 0.02 1.82
CA LEU A 115 15.10 1.42 2.22
C LEU A 115 13.74 1.73 2.86
N PRO A 116 13.68 2.66 3.81
CA PRO A 116 12.40 3.10 4.36
C PRO A 116 11.58 3.83 3.30
N CYS A 117 10.26 3.77 3.43
CA CYS A 117 9.35 4.58 2.62
C CYS A 117 9.44 6.08 2.99
N SER A 118 8.77 6.91 2.22
CA SER A 118 8.55 8.31 2.54
C SER A 118 7.12 8.75 2.19
N ALA A 119 6.69 9.89 2.74
CA ALA A 119 5.38 10.46 2.40
C ALA A 119 5.31 10.94 0.95
N THR A 120 6.44 11.42 0.40
CA THR A 120 6.52 11.87 -0.99
C THR A 120 6.69 10.69 -1.95
N LYS A 121 5.88 10.65 -3.00
CA LYS A 121 5.96 9.68 -4.09
C LYS A 121 5.91 10.39 -5.44
N PRO A 122 6.62 9.91 -6.46
CA PRO A 122 7.65 8.85 -6.41
C PRO A 122 8.72 9.15 -5.37
N TYR A 123 9.31 8.10 -4.78
CA TYR A 123 10.22 8.26 -3.63
C TYR A 123 11.46 9.09 -3.93
N ARG A 124 12.00 9.01 -5.14
CA ARG A 124 13.15 9.80 -5.59
C ARG A 124 12.97 11.31 -5.41
N LEU A 125 11.73 11.80 -5.35
CA LEU A 125 11.40 13.22 -5.12
C LEU A 125 11.49 13.62 -3.65
N SER A 126 11.64 12.68 -2.72
CA SER A 126 11.78 13.00 -1.30
C SER A 126 13.23 13.35 -0.94
N GLN A 127 13.38 14.20 0.06
CA GLN A 127 14.69 14.62 0.53
C GLN A 127 15.53 13.45 1.07
N SER A 128 14.91 12.48 1.75
CA SER A 128 15.61 11.29 2.26
C SER A 128 16.12 10.44 1.10
N HIS A 129 15.31 10.17 0.09
CA HIS A 129 15.72 9.35 -1.05
C HIS A 129 16.72 10.06 -1.98
N HIS A 130 16.71 11.38 -2.06
CA HIS A 130 17.82 12.12 -2.69
C HIS A 130 19.18 11.81 -2.03
N ARG A 131 19.22 11.70 -0.69
CA ARG A 131 20.44 11.33 0.03
C ARG A 131 20.83 9.88 -0.26
N PHE A 132 19.87 8.94 -0.28
CA PHE A 132 20.16 7.55 -0.62
C PHE A 132 20.73 7.43 -2.03
N LEU A 133 20.08 8.03 -3.02
CA LEU A 133 20.54 8.01 -4.41
C LEU A 133 21.96 8.60 -4.58
N LYS A 134 22.31 9.60 -3.76
CA LYS A 134 23.66 10.20 -3.79
C LYS A 134 24.73 9.29 -3.18
N ASN A 135 24.38 8.47 -2.19
CA ASN A 135 25.36 7.71 -1.39
C ASN A 135 25.39 6.22 -1.77
N ILE A 136 24.35 5.67 -2.39
CA ILE A 136 24.28 4.27 -2.78
C ILE A 136 24.54 4.17 -4.28
N PRO A 137 25.52 3.36 -4.71
CA PRO A 137 25.85 3.18 -6.14
C PRO A 137 24.71 2.42 -6.84
N SER A 138 23.77 3.14 -7.42
CA SER A 138 22.56 2.60 -8.04
C SER A 138 22.80 1.67 -9.24
N ASN A 139 24.01 1.68 -9.80
CA ASN A 139 24.38 0.82 -10.94
C ASN A 139 24.79 -0.61 -10.53
N ARG A 140 24.95 -0.91 -9.23
CA ARG A 140 25.38 -2.23 -8.74
C ARG A 140 24.48 -2.78 -7.64
N VAL A 141 23.59 -1.98 -7.11
CA VAL A 141 22.79 -2.27 -5.93
C VAL A 141 21.31 -2.17 -6.27
N HIS A 142 20.57 -3.23 -6.02
CA HIS A 142 19.12 -3.21 -6.15
C HIS A 142 18.50 -2.52 -4.93
N GLN A 143 17.90 -1.37 -5.14
CA GLN A 143 17.22 -0.59 -4.09
C GLN A 143 15.73 -0.93 -4.07
N VAL A 144 15.22 -1.35 -2.93
CA VAL A 144 13.80 -1.67 -2.75
C VAL A 144 13.26 -0.92 -1.53
N MET A 145 12.21 -0.13 -1.72
CA MET A 145 11.52 0.54 -0.62
C MET A 145 10.56 -0.42 0.07
N VAL A 146 10.64 -0.45 1.39
CA VAL A 146 9.70 -1.19 2.24
C VAL A 146 8.59 -0.25 2.65
N THR A 147 7.34 -0.63 2.37
CA THR A 147 6.20 0.29 2.50
C THR A 147 4.89 -0.45 2.74
N SER A 148 4.00 0.13 3.52
CA SER A 148 2.58 -0.22 3.54
C SER A 148 1.84 0.62 2.47
N PRO A 149 0.78 0.12 1.83
CA PRO A 149 0.30 -1.26 1.88
C PRO A 149 0.94 -2.16 0.81
N LEU A 150 1.80 -1.62 -0.06
CA LEU A 150 2.34 -2.35 -1.22
C LEU A 150 3.38 -3.43 -0.85
N GLY A 151 3.90 -3.40 0.37
CA GLY A 151 4.98 -4.28 0.82
C GLY A 151 6.33 -3.82 0.31
N LEU A 152 6.66 -4.16 -0.92
CA LEU A 152 7.92 -3.81 -1.57
C LEU A 152 7.69 -3.00 -2.84
N VAL A 153 8.49 -1.95 -3.01
CA VAL A 153 8.52 -1.14 -4.24
C VAL A 153 9.98 -1.06 -4.73
N PRO A 154 10.34 -1.82 -5.76
CA PRO A 154 11.62 -1.69 -6.43
C PRO A 154 11.83 -0.28 -7.00
N ARG A 155 13.06 0.22 -6.96
CA ARG A 155 13.40 1.58 -7.41
C ARG A 155 12.99 1.84 -8.85
N GLU A 156 13.18 0.89 -9.72
CA GLU A 156 12.85 0.96 -11.15
C GLU A 156 11.34 0.96 -11.41
N LEU A 157 10.53 0.60 -10.40
CA LEU A 157 9.07 0.58 -10.50
C LEU A 157 8.39 1.71 -9.70
N GLU A 158 9.15 2.61 -9.08
CA GLU A 158 8.58 3.65 -8.23
C GLU A 158 7.72 4.69 -8.95
N ASP A 159 7.89 4.83 -10.27
CA ASP A 159 7.14 5.78 -11.09
C ASP A 159 5.84 5.19 -11.67
N ILE A 160 5.63 3.88 -11.59
CA ILE A 160 4.45 3.25 -12.17
C ILE A 160 3.26 3.20 -11.21
N TRP A 161 2.06 3.02 -11.76
CA TRP A 161 0.84 2.78 -10.99
C TRP A 161 0.86 1.40 -10.33
N PRO A 162 0.48 1.26 -9.03
CA PRO A 162 0.03 2.30 -8.11
C PRO A 162 1.15 2.95 -7.28
N ALA A 163 2.41 2.54 -7.43
CA ALA A 163 3.51 2.93 -6.54
C ALA A 163 3.75 4.44 -6.46
N ALA A 164 3.57 5.16 -7.57
CA ALA A 164 3.71 6.61 -7.61
C ALA A 164 2.49 7.38 -7.08
N HIS A 165 1.34 6.72 -6.87
CA HIS A 165 0.05 7.39 -6.75
C HIS A 165 -0.78 6.95 -5.54
N TYR A 166 -0.15 6.59 -4.44
CA TYR A 166 -0.87 6.28 -3.21
C TYR A 166 -0.42 7.16 -2.04
N ASP A 167 -1.32 7.29 -1.07
CA ASP A 167 -1.09 8.00 0.18
C ASP A 167 -1.44 7.10 1.35
N ILE A 168 -0.56 7.08 2.34
CA ILE A 168 -0.70 6.31 3.57
C ILE A 168 -0.02 7.08 4.71
N PRO A 169 -0.55 7.03 5.94
CA PRO A 169 0.17 7.53 7.10
C PRO A 169 1.54 6.84 7.25
N VAL A 170 2.61 7.62 7.32
CA VAL A 170 3.96 7.12 7.55
C VAL A 170 4.27 7.24 9.04
N THR A 171 3.85 6.24 9.81
CA THR A 171 4.00 6.21 11.27
C THR A 171 5.28 5.53 11.72
N GLY A 172 5.81 4.62 10.92
CA GLY A 172 6.89 3.71 11.31
C GLY A 172 6.40 2.52 12.13
N ASP A 173 5.12 2.47 12.45
CA ASP A 173 4.50 1.35 13.16
C ASP A 173 3.98 0.31 12.17
N TRP A 174 4.37 -0.93 12.35
CA TRP A 174 3.99 -2.07 11.53
C TRP A 174 3.22 -3.07 12.39
N ASP A 175 2.09 -3.55 11.91
CA ASP A 175 1.45 -4.68 12.57
C ASP A 175 2.08 -6.02 12.15
N ALA A 176 1.79 -7.08 12.93
CA ALA A 176 2.39 -8.39 12.70
C ALA A 176 2.09 -8.94 11.29
N ASP A 177 0.86 -8.78 10.81
CA ASP A 177 0.45 -9.27 9.48
C ASP A 177 1.23 -8.54 8.36
N GLU A 178 1.53 -7.25 8.54
CA GLU A 178 2.35 -6.48 7.60
C GLU A 178 3.80 -6.95 7.59
N LEU A 179 4.38 -7.16 8.77
CA LEU A 179 5.75 -7.66 8.90
C LEU A 179 5.90 -9.05 8.28
N ASP A 180 4.98 -9.96 8.57
CA ASP A 180 4.98 -11.32 8.02
C ASP A 180 4.87 -11.31 6.50
N MET A 181 3.97 -10.47 5.97
CA MET A 181 3.80 -10.31 4.53
C MET A 181 5.07 -9.74 3.88
N ILE A 182 5.68 -8.71 4.46
CA ILE A 182 6.90 -8.09 3.92
C ILE A 182 8.06 -9.08 3.97
N ASN A 183 8.26 -9.78 5.08
CA ASN A 183 9.30 -10.81 5.21
C ASN A 183 9.13 -11.92 4.17
N SER A 184 7.89 -12.37 3.95
CA SER A 184 7.59 -13.34 2.89
C SER A 184 7.94 -12.82 1.51
N MET A 185 7.57 -11.59 1.17
CA MET A 185 7.91 -10.97 -0.12
C MET A 185 9.43 -10.83 -0.32
N ILE A 186 10.16 -10.44 0.72
CA ILE A 186 11.63 -10.33 0.66
C ILE A 186 12.25 -11.72 0.45
N ALA A 187 11.78 -12.73 1.18
CA ALA A 187 12.25 -14.11 1.01
C ALA A 187 12.02 -14.61 -0.42
N ASP A 188 10.87 -14.31 -1.02
CA ASP A 188 10.54 -14.70 -2.39
C ASP A 188 11.47 -14.03 -3.41
N ILE A 189 11.76 -12.74 -3.25
CA ILE A 189 12.70 -12.01 -4.12
C ILE A 189 14.11 -12.56 -3.94
N CYS A 190 14.56 -12.79 -2.72
CA CYS A 190 15.89 -13.34 -2.45
C CYS A 190 16.08 -14.74 -3.04
N LYS A 191 15.09 -15.62 -2.94
CA LYS A 191 15.13 -16.96 -3.56
C LYS A 191 15.30 -16.90 -5.07
N ARG A 192 14.68 -15.91 -5.73
CA ARG A 192 14.74 -15.78 -7.19
C ARG A 192 16.02 -15.12 -7.70
N SER A 193 16.54 -14.17 -6.94
CA SER A 193 17.57 -13.25 -7.43
C SER A 193 18.98 -13.59 -6.94
N ASN A 194 19.14 -14.57 -6.04
CA ASN A 194 20.42 -15.05 -5.53
C ASN A 194 21.38 -13.92 -5.06
N TYR A 195 20.85 -12.94 -4.32
CA TYR A 195 21.69 -11.88 -3.78
C TYR A 195 22.77 -12.44 -2.87
N SER A 196 23.99 -11.95 -3.03
CA SER A 196 25.11 -12.26 -2.13
C SER A 196 24.96 -11.55 -0.78
N TYR A 197 24.35 -10.36 -0.79
CA TYR A 197 24.14 -9.55 0.42
C TYR A 197 22.76 -8.92 0.43
N VAL A 198 22.15 -8.88 1.62
CA VAL A 198 20.96 -8.10 1.91
C VAL A 198 21.28 -7.11 3.01
N ILE A 199 21.06 -5.82 2.75
CA ILE A 199 21.29 -4.75 3.72
C ILE A 199 19.92 -4.17 4.09
N ASP A 200 19.53 -4.30 5.34
CA ASP A 200 18.30 -3.69 5.85
C ASP A 200 18.60 -2.29 6.39
N HIS A 201 18.17 -1.29 5.64
CA HIS A 201 18.13 0.10 6.09
C HIS A 201 16.70 0.60 6.27
N SER A 202 15.71 -0.28 6.17
CA SER A 202 14.29 0.05 6.37
C SER A 202 13.93 0.16 7.86
N GLY A 203 14.63 -0.58 8.71
CA GLY A 203 14.39 -0.65 10.15
C GLY A 203 13.24 -1.58 10.54
N ILE A 204 12.84 -2.51 9.65
CA ILE A 204 11.75 -3.47 9.96
C ILE A 204 12.22 -4.68 10.76
N GLY A 205 13.52 -4.92 10.87
CA GLY A 205 14.06 -6.12 11.53
C GLY A 205 13.79 -7.39 10.73
N LEU A 206 14.66 -7.71 9.78
CA LEU A 206 14.49 -8.88 8.93
C LEU A 206 14.71 -10.19 9.70
N SER A 207 13.87 -11.17 9.43
CA SER A 207 14.06 -12.56 9.82
C SER A 207 14.22 -13.42 8.57
N LEU A 208 15.45 -13.52 8.04
CA LEU A 208 15.80 -14.32 6.86
C LEU A 208 16.84 -15.38 7.21
N ASP A 209 16.54 -16.63 6.88
CA ASP A 209 17.47 -17.76 7.09
C ASP A 209 18.52 -17.90 5.98
N MET A 210 18.50 -17.09 4.95
CA MET A 210 19.17 -17.41 3.68
C MET A 210 20.18 -16.37 3.15
N ALA A 211 20.31 -15.20 3.74
CA ALA A 211 21.20 -14.16 3.25
C ALA A 211 22.02 -13.54 4.37
N ILE A 212 23.22 -13.05 4.05
CA ILE A 212 23.96 -12.22 4.99
C ILE A 212 23.19 -10.90 5.12
N VAL A 213 22.50 -10.77 6.24
CA VAL A 213 21.71 -9.58 6.54
C VAL A 213 22.53 -8.64 7.41
N LYS A 214 22.67 -7.41 6.97
CA LYS A 214 23.19 -6.33 7.79
C LYS A 214 22.07 -5.35 8.08
N ASP A 215 21.63 -5.27 9.33
CA ASP A 215 20.72 -4.23 9.77
C ASP A 215 21.52 -2.99 10.15
N THR A 216 21.26 -1.89 9.46
CA THR A 216 21.98 -0.62 9.62
C THR A 216 21.21 0.39 10.45
N ARG A 217 20.02 0.04 10.98
CA ARG A 217 19.16 0.95 11.75
C ARG A 217 18.91 0.54 13.19
N ILE A 218 19.42 -0.58 13.66
CA ILE A 218 19.22 -1.01 15.04
C ILE A 218 19.83 0.02 15.99
N GLY A 219 18.96 0.67 16.77
CA GLY A 219 19.34 1.57 17.86
C GLY A 219 19.84 2.96 17.46
N ILE A 220 19.85 3.33 16.18
CA ILE A 220 20.36 4.62 15.70
C ILE A 220 19.47 5.17 14.59
N ALA A 221 19.19 6.47 14.63
CA ALA A 221 18.61 7.15 13.47
C ALA A 221 19.53 6.95 12.26
N ALA A 222 18.94 6.55 11.12
CA ALA A 222 19.70 6.29 9.90
C ALA A 222 20.60 7.47 9.54
N SER A 223 21.91 7.28 9.62
CA SER A 223 22.93 8.25 9.24
C SER A 223 23.56 7.87 7.90
N LYS A 224 24.30 8.82 7.31
CA LYS A 224 25.10 8.55 6.12
C LYS A 224 26.13 7.44 6.33
N GLU A 225 26.61 7.31 7.55
CA GLU A 225 27.69 6.39 7.91
C GLU A 225 27.18 4.97 8.13
N SER A 226 25.85 4.77 8.21
CA SER A 226 25.26 3.45 8.41
C SER A 226 25.01 2.68 7.10
N LEU A 227 25.13 3.32 5.96
CA LEU A 227 25.05 2.72 4.61
C LEU A 227 26.44 2.64 4.00
#